data_3f0815b533d4fa84f9db612844dbcf17
#
_entry.id   3f0815b533d4fa84f9db612844dbcf17
#
_cell.length_a   1.000
_cell.length_b   1.000
_cell.length_c   1.000
_cell.angle_alpha   90.00
_cell.angle_beta   90.00
_cell.angle_gamma   90.00
#
_symmetry.space_group_name_H-M   'P 1'
#
loop_
_entity.id
_entity.type
_entity.pdbx_description
1 polymer ?
#
loop_
_entity_poly.entity_id
_entity_poly.type
_entity_poly.pdbx_seq_one_letter_code
_entity_poly.pdbx_strand_id
1 'polypeptide(L)'
;ILLKNELLVGGQSDTTSGRVRRWLCDRAAKEIKPRVIAMSELLGRKPARISMRDTRTRWGSCSSAGNLNFSWRLVMAPESVLDYVVAHEVAHLRELNHGSRFWTLVDTLCEDVTNARAWLRVNGAHLHRYGR
;
A
#
# COMPACT_ATOMS: atom_id res chain seq x y z
N ILE A 1 -7.61 12.79 6.05
CA ILE A 1 -6.64 13.70 5.44
C ILE A 1 -6.21 14.77 6.42
N LEU A 2 -7.13 15.41 7.09
CA LEU A 2 -6.81 16.42 8.11
C LEU A 2 -5.96 15.84 9.23
N LEU A 3 -6.30 14.65 9.69
CA LEU A 3 -5.55 13.95 10.72
C LEU A 3 -4.12 13.67 10.25
N LYS A 4 -3.96 13.28 9.00
CA LYS A 4 -2.65 13.01 8.42
C LYS A 4 -1.79 14.27 8.39
N ASN A 5 -2.37 15.41 8.05
CA ASN A 5 -1.66 16.68 8.05
C ASN A 5 -1.19 17.07 9.45
N GLU A 6 -2.02 16.87 10.46
CA GLU A 6 -1.66 17.13 11.84
C GLU A 6 -0.48 16.27 12.29
N LEU A 7 -0.49 14.97 11.92
CA LEU A 7 0.60 14.06 12.24
C LEU A 7 1.90 14.47 11.55
N LEU A 8 1.82 14.92 10.30
CA LEU A 8 2.99 15.38 9.56
C LEU A 8 3.63 16.59 10.23
N VAL A 9 2.83 17.52 10.71
CA VAL A 9 3.32 18.72 11.40
C VAL A 9 3.90 18.36 12.77
N GLY A 10 3.28 17.43 13.49
CA GLY A 10 3.67 17.06 14.83
C GLY A 10 4.90 16.15 14.95
N GLY A 11 5.34 15.53 13.87
CA GLY A 11 6.40 14.53 13.91
C GLY A 11 7.82 15.09 13.86
N GLN A 12 8.15 16.00 14.74
CA GLN A 12 9.43 16.72 14.71
C GLN A 12 10.53 16.09 15.58
N SER A 13 10.17 15.52 16.72
CA SER A 13 11.15 14.93 17.63
C SER A 13 11.27 13.42 17.39
N ASP A 14 12.43 12.84 17.75
CA ASP A 14 12.66 11.41 17.60
C ASP A 14 11.60 10.57 18.34
N THR A 15 11.27 10.94 19.58
CA THR A 15 10.27 10.24 20.38
C THR A 15 8.90 10.33 19.75
N THR A 16 8.52 11.53 19.33
CA THR A 16 7.24 11.78 18.66
C THR A 16 7.18 11.02 17.33
N SER A 17 8.28 11.06 16.56
CA SER A 17 8.35 10.34 15.28
C SER A 17 8.16 8.84 15.46
N GLY A 18 8.74 8.24 16.51
CA GLY A 18 8.56 6.83 16.80
C GLY A 18 7.12 6.46 17.12
N ARG A 19 6.43 7.29 17.91
CA ARG A 19 5.01 7.08 18.23
C ARG A 19 4.13 7.26 17.03
N VAL A 20 4.39 8.30 16.23
CA VAL A 20 3.64 8.55 15.00
C VAL A 20 3.83 7.40 14.04
N ARG A 21 5.05 6.90 13.88
CA ARG A 21 5.34 5.77 13.00
C ARG A 21 4.54 4.53 13.41
N ARG A 22 4.54 4.19 14.71
CA ARG A 22 3.77 3.03 15.19
C ARG A 22 2.28 3.21 14.93
N TRP A 23 1.76 4.41 15.19
CA TRP A 23 0.36 4.71 14.93
C TRP A 23 0.03 4.56 13.45
N LEU A 24 0.89 5.07 12.57
CA LEU A 24 0.71 4.96 11.11
C LEU A 24 0.79 3.51 10.65
N CYS A 25 1.70 2.72 11.21
CA CYS A 25 1.78 1.28 10.91
C CYS A 25 0.49 0.56 11.30
N ASP A 26 -0.05 0.85 12.48
CA ASP A 26 -1.30 0.24 12.94
C ASP A 26 -2.46 0.67 12.06
N ARG A 27 -2.53 1.95 11.70
CA ARG A 27 -3.57 2.44 10.77
C ARG A 27 -3.44 1.78 9.40
N ALA A 28 -2.22 1.67 8.88
CA ALA A 28 -1.97 1.02 7.60
C ALA A 28 -2.48 -0.42 7.62
N ALA A 29 -2.16 -1.17 8.67
CA ALA A 29 -2.62 -2.54 8.80
C ALA A 29 -4.16 -2.62 8.81
N LYS A 30 -4.82 -1.73 9.55
CA LYS A 30 -6.28 -1.69 9.63
C LYS A 30 -6.94 -1.34 8.29
N GLU A 31 -6.28 -0.52 7.48
CA GLU A 31 -6.80 -0.11 6.17
C GLU A 31 -6.47 -1.15 5.09
N ILE A 32 -5.27 -1.71 5.13
CA ILE A 32 -4.77 -2.59 4.06
C ILE A 32 -5.27 -4.02 4.19
N LYS A 33 -5.23 -4.60 5.39
CA LYS A 33 -5.61 -6.01 5.56
C LYS A 33 -7.02 -6.35 5.09
N PRO A 34 -8.05 -5.56 5.42
CA PRO A 34 -9.40 -5.87 4.90
C PRO A 34 -9.47 -5.81 3.38
N ARG A 35 -8.74 -4.88 2.75
CA ARG A 35 -8.69 -4.79 1.29
C ARG A 35 -8.03 -6.02 0.68
N VAL A 36 -6.92 -6.47 1.27
CA VAL A 36 -6.22 -7.68 0.81
C VAL A 36 -7.16 -8.88 0.90
N ILE A 37 -7.85 -9.05 2.03
CA ILE A 37 -8.74 -10.19 2.24
C ILE A 37 -9.86 -10.19 1.20
N ALA A 38 -10.53 -9.05 1.01
CA ALA A 38 -11.63 -8.95 0.06
C ALA A 38 -11.19 -9.24 -1.38
N MET A 39 -10.07 -8.65 -1.81
CA MET A 39 -9.55 -8.85 -3.15
C MET A 39 -9.04 -10.27 -3.37
N SER A 40 -8.39 -10.86 -2.36
CA SER A 40 -7.89 -12.23 -2.41
C SER A 40 -9.04 -13.23 -2.57
N GLU A 41 -10.15 -13.00 -1.88
CA GLU A 41 -11.34 -13.83 -2.01
C GLU A 41 -11.89 -13.78 -3.43
N LEU A 42 -11.91 -12.61 -4.06
CA LEU A 42 -12.35 -12.46 -5.44
C LEU A 42 -11.50 -13.27 -6.41
N LEU A 43 -10.19 -13.38 -6.14
CA LEU A 43 -9.28 -14.16 -6.98
C LEU A 43 -9.28 -15.64 -6.64
N GLY A 44 -9.83 -16.03 -5.51
CA GLY A 44 -9.73 -17.40 -5.04
C GLY A 44 -8.32 -17.78 -4.61
N ARG A 45 -7.52 -16.80 -4.19
CA ARG A 45 -6.14 -17.02 -3.72
C ARG A 45 -5.99 -16.47 -2.31
N LYS A 46 -5.21 -17.13 -1.48
CA LYS A 46 -5.00 -16.73 -0.10
C LYS A 46 -3.55 -16.31 0.09
N PRO A 47 -3.28 -15.11 0.63
CA PRO A 47 -1.90 -14.72 0.93
C PRO A 47 -1.36 -15.55 2.09
N ALA A 48 -0.06 -15.82 2.08
CA ALA A 48 0.60 -16.52 3.18
C ALA A 48 0.83 -15.58 4.37
N ARG A 49 1.18 -14.32 4.10
CA ARG A 49 1.46 -13.32 5.12
C ARG A 49 1.20 -11.94 4.58
N ILE A 50 0.77 -11.03 5.46
CA ILE A 50 0.59 -9.61 5.14
C ILE A 50 1.37 -8.82 6.17
N SER A 51 2.33 -7.98 5.72
CA SER A 51 3.19 -7.22 6.62
C SER A 51 3.29 -5.76 6.19
N MET A 52 3.39 -4.87 7.18
CA MET A 52 3.68 -3.46 6.95
C MET A 52 5.18 -3.25 7.10
N ARG A 53 5.77 -2.49 6.16
CA ARG A 53 7.23 -2.29 6.10
C ARG A 53 7.57 -0.80 5.94
N ASP A 54 8.81 -0.48 6.24
CA ASP A 54 9.38 0.84 5.96
C ASP A 54 10.26 0.72 4.71
N THR A 55 9.62 0.83 3.54
CA THR A 55 10.30 0.70 2.25
C THR A 55 10.77 2.05 1.76
N ARG A 56 11.82 2.07 0.92
CA ARG A 56 12.40 3.31 0.38
C ARG A 56 11.95 3.65 -1.03
N THR A 57 11.73 2.65 -1.86
CA THR A 57 11.38 2.86 -3.27
C THR A 57 10.14 2.12 -3.72
N ARG A 58 9.76 1.06 -3.03
CA ARG A 58 8.59 0.27 -3.36
C ARG A 58 7.41 0.66 -2.50
N TRP A 59 6.21 0.47 -3.01
CA TRP A 59 4.98 0.66 -2.24
C TRP A 59 4.45 -0.66 -1.70
N GLY A 60 4.76 -1.74 -2.40
CA GLY A 60 4.40 -3.08 -1.99
C GLY A 60 5.24 -4.12 -2.70
N SER A 61 5.09 -5.37 -2.29
CA SER A 61 5.74 -6.50 -2.93
C SER A 61 4.93 -7.76 -2.66
N CYS A 62 5.12 -8.75 -3.54
CA CYS A 62 4.55 -10.07 -3.38
C CYS A 62 5.61 -11.10 -3.74
N SER A 63 5.95 -11.98 -2.82
CA SER A 63 6.88 -13.06 -3.09
C SER A 63 6.16 -14.22 -3.77
N SER A 64 6.93 -15.12 -4.38
CA SER A 64 6.38 -16.35 -4.98
C SER A 64 5.69 -17.23 -3.93
N ALA A 65 6.06 -17.09 -2.66
CA ALA A 65 5.44 -17.83 -1.56
C ALA A 65 4.11 -17.20 -1.11
N GLY A 66 3.73 -16.04 -1.65
CA GLY A 66 2.48 -15.37 -1.28
C GLY A 66 2.61 -14.43 -0.10
N ASN A 67 3.82 -13.98 0.22
CA ASN A 67 4.02 -12.98 1.27
C ASN A 67 3.84 -11.59 0.68
N LEU A 68 2.88 -10.85 1.21
CA LEU A 68 2.58 -9.49 0.77
C LEU A 68 3.16 -8.50 1.76
N ASN A 69 3.89 -7.51 1.25
CA ASN A 69 4.43 -6.43 2.06
C ASN A 69 3.94 -5.10 1.50
N PHE A 70 3.64 -4.16 2.40
CA PHE A 70 3.15 -2.84 2.02
C PHE A 70 3.86 -1.77 2.83
N SER A 71 4.16 -0.64 2.21
CA SER A 71 4.68 0.52 2.93
C SER A 71 3.58 1.08 3.84
N TRP A 72 3.90 1.29 5.12
CA TRP A 72 2.94 1.93 6.03
C TRP A 72 2.61 3.37 5.59
N ARG A 73 3.49 3.98 4.77
CA ARG A 73 3.24 5.33 4.26
C ARG A 73 2.05 5.42 3.34
N LEU A 74 1.59 4.29 2.81
CA LEU A 74 0.40 4.26 1.94
C LEU A 74 -0.86 4.79 2.64
N VAL A 75 -0.92 4.72 3.97
CA VAL A 75 -2.08 5.24 4.69
C VAL A 75 -2.20 6.76 4.56
N MET A 76 -1.11 7.44 4.17
CA MET A 76 -1.09 8.87 3.91
C MET A 76 -1.44 9.24 2.47
N ALA A 77 -1.65 8.26 1.61
CA ALA A 77 -2.06 8.46 0.23
C ALA A 77 -3.60 8.46 0.12
N PRO A 78 -4.15 8.98 -0.98
CA PRO A 78 -5.58 8.86 -1.22
C PRO A 78 -6.03 7.39 -1.22
N GLU A 79 -7.28 7.14 -0.84
CA GLU A 79 -7.81 5.77 -0.78
C GLU A 79 -7.72 5.05 -2.12
N SER A 80 -7.93 5.76 -3.23
CA SER A 80 -7.82 5.16 -4.57
C SER A 80 -6.41 4.65 -4.85
N VAL A 81 -5.39 5.33 -4.33
CA VAL A 81 -3.99 4.90 -4.47
C VAL A 81 -3.73 3.67 -3.60
N LEU A 82 -4.26 3.67 -2.38
CA LEU A 82 -4.17 2.52 -1.49
C LEU A 82 -4.81 1.30 -2.14
N ASP A 83 -6.02 1.46 -2.68
CA ASP A 83 -6.73 0.39 -3.39
C ASP A 83 -5.91 -0.16 -4.55
N TYR A 84 -5.29 0.74 -5.32
CA TYR A 84 -4.47 0.34 -6.46
C TYR A 84 -3.26 -0.49 -6.03
N VAL A 85 -2.51 -0.05 -5.01
CA VAL A 85 -1.31 -0.77 -4.58
C VAL A 85 -1.70 -2.15 -4.02
N VAL A 86 -2.78 -2.22 -3.25
CA VAL A 86 -3.27 -3.51 -2.76
C VAL A 86 -3.65 -4.41 -3.93
N ALA A 87 -4.40 -3.89 -4.89
CA ALA A 87 -4.80 -4.67 -6.08
C ALA A 87 -3.58 -5.18 -6.86
N HIS A 88 -2.56 -4.33 -7.01
CA HIS A 88 -1.32 -4.68 -7.69
C HIS A 88 -0.64 -5.89 -7.04
N GLU A 89 -0.49 -5.86 -5.72
CA GLU A 89 0.19 -6.94 -5.02
C GLU A 89 -0.68 -8.20 -4.92
N VAL A 90 -1.99 -8.06 -4.70
CA VAL A 90 -2.90 -9.20 -4.67
C VAL A 90 -2.94 -9.90 -6.03
N ALA A 91 -2.93 -9.15 -7.13
CA ALA A 91 -2.90 -9.73 -8.48
C ALA A 91 -1.67 -10.61 -8.68
N HIS A 92 -0.55 -10.28 -8.05
CA HIS A 92 0.66 -11.12 -8.10
C HIS A 92 0.51 -12.48 -7.43
N LEU A 93 -0.49 -12.68 -6.58
CA LEU A 93 -0.77 -14.02 -6.05
C LEU A 93 -1.13 -15.00 -7.15
N ARG A 94 -1.58 -14.49 -8.29
CA ARG A 94 -2.02 -15.30 -9.41
C ARG A 94 -1.16 -15.11 -10.65
N GLU A 95 -0.71 -13.89 -10.94
CA GLU A 95 0.09 -13.56 -12.11
C GLU A 95 1.37 -12.86 -11.67
N LEU A 96 2.49 -13.55 -11.72
CA LEU A 96 3.77 -13.00 -11.25
C LEU A 96 4.33 -11.92 -12.18
N ASN A 97 4.11 -12.06 -13.49
CA ASN A 97 4.62 -11.13 -14.49
C ASN A 97 3.62 -10.02 -14.78
N HIS A 98 4.12 -8.82 -15.07
CA HIS A 98 3.30 -7.66 -15.42
C HIS A 98 2.81 -7.72 -16.87
N GLY A 99 2.25 -8.86 -17.28
CA GLY A 99 1.67 -9.03 -18.60
C GLY A 99 0.20 -8.61 -18.65
N SER A 100 -0.45 -8.88 -19.78
CA SER A 100 -1.85 -8.49 -19.97
C SER A 100 -2.80 -9.14 -18.95
N ARG A 101 -2.54 -10.38 -18.59
CA ARG A 101 -3.36 -11.08 -17.58
C ARG A 101 -3.28 -10.40 -16.22
N PHE A 102 -2.07 -9.97 -15.84
CA PHE A 102 -1.86 -9.25 -14.58
C PHE A 102 -2.66 -7.95 -14.56
N TRP A 103 -2.51 -7.13 -15.60
CA TRP A 103 -3.20 -5.84 -15.65
C TRP A 103 -4.71 -5.97 -15.73
N THR A 104 -5.20 -7.03 -16.39
CA THR A 104 -6.63 -7.33 -16.40
C THR A 104 -7.13 -7.63 -14.98
N LEU A 105 -6.36 -8.40 -14.19
CA LEU A 105 -6.72 -8.66 -12.79
C LEU A 105 -6.73 -7.38 -11.98
N VAL A 106 -5.73 -6.54 -12.13
CA VAL A 106 -5.67 -5.25 -11.40
C VAL A 106 -6.90 -4.41 -11.73
N ASP A 107 -7.26 -4.32 -13.01
CA ASP A 107 -8.44 -3.55 -13.43
C ASP A 107 -9.75 -4.14 -12.89
N THR A 108 -9.80 -5.44 -12.68
CA THR A 108 -10.96 -6.10 -12.08
C THR A 108 -11.08 -5.78 -10.59
N LEU A 109 -9.95 -5.68 -9.90
CA LEU A 109 -9.90 -5.48 -8.45
C LEU A 109 -10.00 -4.01 -8.04
N CYS A 110 -9.65 -3.10 -8.92
CA CYS A 110 -9.51 -1.68 -8.59
C CYS A 110 -10.03 -0.83 -9.76
N GLU A 111 -10.73 0.25 -9.45
CA GLU A 111 -11.37 1.06 -10.47
C GLU A 111 -10.47 2.10 -11.12
N ASP A 112 -9.65 2.78 -10.37
CA ASP A 112 -8.99 4.01 -10.84
C ASP A 112 -7.48 3.83 -11.01
N VAL A 113 -7.08 2.82 -11.78
CA VAL A 113 -5.68 2.45 -11.95
C VAL A 113 -4.84 3.58 -12.54
N THR A 114 -5.32 4.20 -13.62
CA THR A 114 -4.56 5.25 -14.32
C THR A 114 -4.27 6.45 -13.41
N ASN A 115 -5.27 6.94 -12.70
CA ASN A 115 -5.09 8.09 -11.80
C ASN A 115 -4.25 7.74 -10.59
N ALA A 116 -4.40 6.54 -10.05
CA ALA A 116 -3.59 6.09 -8.92
C ALA A 116 -2.11 6.03 -9.29
N ARG A 117 -1.79 5.48 -10.46
CA ARG A 117 -0.42 5.42 -10.96
C ARG A 117 0.15 6.82 -11.20
N ALA A 118 -0.67 7.71 -11.77
CA ALA A 118 -0.26 9.09 -11.99
C ALA A 118 0.03 9.80 -10.67
N TRP A 119 -0.81 9.60 -9.67
CA TRP A 119 -0.59 10.20 -8.35
C TRP A 119 0.74 9.75 -7.75
N LEU A 120 1.05 8.45 -7.83
CA LEU A 120 2.30 7.91 -7.31
C LEU A 120 3.52 8.47 -8.06
N ARG A 121 3.42 8.65 -9.37
CA ARG A 121 4.51 9.27 -10.15
C ARG A 121 4.82 10.68 -9.67
N VAL A 122 3.78 11.45 -9.36
CA VAL A 122 3.95 12.85 -8.97
C VAL A 122 4.35 12.98 -7.50
N ASN A 123 3.76 12.19 -6.62
CA ASN A 123 3.85 12.37 -5.17
C ASN A 123 4.67 11.32 -4.43
N GLY A 124 4.97 10.20 -5.08
CA GLY A 124 5.57 9.04 -4.41
C GLY A 124 6.90 9.33 -3.74
N ALA A 125 7.82 10.00 -4.45
CA ALA A 125 9.13 10.29 -3.89
C ALA A 125 9.04 11.16 -2.64
N HIS A 126 8.15 12.14 -2.64
CA HIS A 126 7.93 13.01 -1.49
C HIS A 126 7.40 12.19 -0.30
N LEU A 127 6.42 11.34 -0.55
CA LEU A 127 5.82 10.50 0.50
C LEU A 127 6.84 9.53 1.08
N HIS A 128 7.69 8.93 0.24
CA HIS A 128 8.75 8.03 0.70
C HIS A 128 9.76 8.73 1.62
N ARG A 129 9.93 10.03 1.50
CA ARG A 129 10.87 10.79 2.32
C ARG A 129 10.31 11.18 3.70
N TYR A 130 9.01 11.00 3.92
CA TYR A 130 8.43 11.38 5.20
C TYR A 130 9.08 10.61 6.35
N GLY A 131 9.52 11.34 7.37
CA GLY A 131 10.11 10.74 8.57
C GLY A 131 11.55 10.27 8.42
N ARG A 132 12.23 10.68 7.35
CA ARG A 132 13.63 10.28 7.10
C ARG A 132 14.60 11.43 7.21
#